data_9b3963daa153d82520e9b3de9d2b8717
#
_entry.id   9b3963daa153d82520e9b3de9d2b8717
#
_cell.length_a   1.000
_cell.length_b   1.000
_cell.length_c   1.000
_cell.angle_alpha   90.00
_cell.angle_beta   90.00
_cell.angle_gamma   90.00
#
_symmetry.space_group_name_H-M   'P 1'
#
loop_
_entity.id
_entity.type
_entity.pdbx_description
1 polymer ?
#
loop_
_entity_poly.entity_id
_entity_poly.type
_entity_poly.pdbx_seq_one_letter_code
_entity_poly.pdbx_strand_id
1 'polypeptide(L)'
;VNFGASDDPMKAKDIAKVKRGLVQIPMVGGTIAFGYNNPGCDLKLTQQQAVEVAMGMIDNWKDLGCDDQKLTWAHRSDGSGTTKAFTNSMEAFSPTWTLGTGKSVAWPAGVGGKGNAGVAGVISNTPGAIGYVNQSYIRGNIVAAALQNLNGEFLKPSVEAGAKALNGITLDKNLAGKNPNPTAAGAYPIASLTWILAY
;
A
#
# COMPACT_ATOMS: atom_id res chain seq x y z
N VAL A 1 -6.59 14.04 23.48
CA VAL A 1 -7.15 13.50 22.24
C VAL A 1 -8.19 12.47 22.62
N ASN A 2 -9.41 12.57 22.05
CA ASN A 2 -10.53 11.70 22.41
C ASN A 2 -10.64 10.47 21.48
N PHE A 3 -10.00 10.52 20.31
CA PHE A 3 -9.93 9.43 19.36
C PHE A 3 -8.72 9.58 18.45
N GLY A 4 -8.35 8.50 17.77
CA GLY A 4 -7.32 8.48 16.73
C GLY A 4 -7.79 7.66 15.52
N ALA A 5 -7.05 7.69 14.43
CA ALA A 5 -7.28 6.84 13.27
C ALA A 5 -6.00 6.09 12.89
N SER A 6 -6.13 4.85 12.42
CA SER A 6 -5.01 4.00 12.01
C SER A 6 -5.43 3.00 10.94
N ASP A 7 -4.58 2.79 9.92
CA ASP A 7 -4.74 1.70 8.94
C ASP A 7 -4.12 0.38 9.44
N ASP A 8 -3.64 0.35 10.68
CA ASP A 8 -3.14 -0.85 11.33
C ASP A 8 -3.86 -1.00 12.67
N PRO A 9 -4.71 -2.02 12.86
CA PRO A 9 -5.49 -2.18 14.08
C PRO A 9 -4.57 -2.48 15.26
N MET A 10 -4.95 -2.02 16.44
CA MET A 10 -4.21 -2.33 17.67
C MET A 10 -4.33 -3.82 18.00
N LYS A 11 -3.21 -4.40 18.41
CA LYS A 11 -3.19 -5.79 18.90
C LYS A 11 -3.83 -5.88 20.29
N ALA A 12 -4.46 -7.00 20.59
CA ALA A 12 -5.12 -7.23 21.89
C ALA A 12 -4.22 -6.90 23.09
N LYS A 13 -2.91 -7.25 23.04
CA LYS A 13 -1.92 -6.95 24.07
C LYS A 13 -1.69 -5.45 24.29
N ASP A 14 -1.90 -4.63 23.26
CA ASP A 14 -1.70 -3.18 23.33
C ASP A 14 -3.00 -2.47 23.74
N ILE A 15 -4.16 -3.00 23.35
CA ILE A 15 -5.47 -2.58 23.85
C ILE A 15 -5.54 -2.76 25.37
N ALA A 16 -5.07 -3.89 25.89
CA ALA A 16 -5.05 -4.19 27.31
C ALA A 16 -4.21 -3.22 28.17
N LYS A 17 -3.29 -2.46 27.56
CA LYS A 17 -2.48 -1.43 28.26
C LYS A 17 -3.18 -0.07 28.39
N VAL A 18 -4.28 0.12 27.67
CA VAL A 18 -5.01 1.39 27.70
C VAL A 18 -5.90 1.44 28.93
N LYS A 19 -5.51 2.21 29.97
CA LYS A 19 -6.18 2.25 31.28
C LYS A 19 -7.67 2.61 31.22
N ARG A 20 -8.09 3.42 30.25
CA ARG A 20 -9.50 3.82 30.05
C ARG A 20 -10.31 2.82 29.25
N GLY A 21 -9.69 1.72 28.84
CA GLY A 21 -10.22 0.88 27.79
C GLY A 21 -10.00 1.49 26.41
N LEU A 22 -10.18 0.69 25.36
CA LEU A 22 -10.11 1.16 23.99
C LEU A 22 -11.04 0.30 23.13
N VAL A 23 -11.80 0.97 22.30
CA VAL A 23 -12.59 0.36 21.23
C VAL A 23 -11.99 0.78 19.89
N GLN A 24 -11.79 -0.18 19.00
CA GLN A 24 -11.43 0.11 17.62
C GLN A 24 -12.57 -0.29 16.71
N ILE A 25 -12.91 0.61 15.79
CA ILE A 25 -14.06 0.46 14.90
C ILE A 25 -13.57 0.64 13.46
N PRO A 26 -13.72 -0.37 12.57
CA PRO A 26 -13.42 -0.18 11.15
C PRO A 26 -14.47 0.77 10.55
N MET A 27 -14.02 1.90 10.01
CA MET A 27 -14.90 2.96 9.53
C MET A 27 -14.90 3.09 8.03
N VAL A 28 -13.75 2.90 7.39
CA VAL A 28 -13.57 3.07 5.96
C VAL A 28 -12.47 2.14 5.48
N GLY A 29 -12.50 1.81 4.22
CA GLY A 29 -11.41 1.09 3.57
C GLY A 29 -11.03 1.73 2.25
N GLY A 30 -9.85 1.40 1.77
CA GLY A 30 -9.34 1.90 0.51
C GLY A 30 -8.22 1.05 -0.05
N THR A 31 -7.89 1.30 -1.30
CA THR A 31 -6.77 0.66 -1.97
C THR A 31 -5.48 1.45 -1.76
N ILE A 32 -4.36 0.73 -1.73
CA ILE A 32 -3.01 1.30 -1.72
C ILE A 32 -2.45 1.07 -3.12
N ALA A 33 -2.31 2.16 -3.87
CA ALA A 33 -1.91 2.15 -5.26
C ALA A 33 -0.40 2.28 -5.43
N PHE A 34 0.17 1.62 -6.44
CA PHE A 34 1.44 2.04 -7.01
C PHE A 34 1.19 3.28 -7.86
N GLY A 35 1.50 4.45 -7.31
CA GLY A 35 1.43 5.72 -8.03
C GLY A 35 2.77 6.02 -8.69
N TYR A 36 2.76 6.53 -9.92
CA TYR A 36 3.99 6.86 -10.63
C TYR A 36 3.85 8.12 -11.50
N ASN A 37 5.00 8.70 -11.84
CA ASN A 37 5.14 9.85 -12.71
C ASN A 37 6.11 9.51 -13.85
N ASN A 38 5.59 8.85 -14.88
CA ASN A 38 6.29 8.54 -16.12
C ASN A 38 5.30 8.67 -17.29
N PRO A 39 5.15 9.87 -17.87
CA PRO A 39 4.25 10.11 -19.00
C PRO A 39 4.60 9.21 -20.18
N GLY A 40 3.58 8.61 -20.80
CA GLY A 40 3.74 7.70 -21.95
C GLY A 40 3.88 6.21 -21.59
N CYS A 41 4.08 5.87 -20.32
CA CYS A 41 4.09 4.47 -19.86
C CYS A 41 2.71 4.07 -19.31
N ASP A 42 2.07 3.03 -19.86
CA ASP A 42 0.88 2.39 -19.24
C ASP A 42 1.33 1.17 -18.44
N LEU A 43 1.76 1.44 -17.20
CA LEU A 43 2.42 0.44 -16.36
C LEU A 43 1.46 -0.65 -15.88
N LYS A 44 1.86 -1.90 -16.12
CA LYS A 44 1.26 -3.11 -15.56
C LYS A 44 2.31 -3.88 -14.77
N LEU A 45 2.06 -4.11 -13.50
CA LEU A 45 2.96 -4.85 -12.62
C LEU A 45 2.38 -6.22 -12.27
N THR A 46 3.15 -7.26 -12.50
CA THR A 46 2.91 -8.55 -11.82
C THR A 46 3.22 -8.40 -10.33
N GLN A 47 2.74 -9.33 -9.50
CA GLN A 47 3.04 -9.31 -8.07
C GLN A 47 4.56 -9.39 -7.81
N GLN A 48 5.27 -10.19 -8.60
CA GLN A 48 6.73 -10.31 -8.51
C GLN A 48 7.43 -8.99 -8.86
N GLN A 49 7.06 -8.34 -9.98
CA GLN A 49 7.63 -7.04 -10.35
C GLN A 49 7.33 -5.94 -9.31
N ALA A 50 6.13 -5.95 -8.70
CA ALA A 50 5.78 -5.02 -7.63
C ALA A 50 6.74 -5.14 -6.43
N VAL A 51 7.09 -6.38 -6.05
CA VAL A 51 8.08 -6.66 -5.01
C VAL A 51 9.47 -6.22 -5.45
N GLU A 52 9.90 -6.55 -6.65
CA GLU A 52 11.24 -6.21 -7.19
C GLU A 52 11.46 -4.69 -7.28
N VAL A 53 10.45 -3.93 -7.70
CA VAL A 53 10.47 -2.46 -7.69
C VAL A 53 10.63 -1.93 -6.26
N ALA A 54 9.83 -2.42 -5.32
CA ALA A 54 9.89 -1.97 -3.93
C ALA A 54 11.19 -2.38 -3.21
N MET A 55 11.82 -3.45 -3.66
CA MET A 55 13.13 -3.93 -3.18
C MET A 55 14.32 -3.20 -3.85
N GLY A 56 14.06 -2.34 -4.85
CA GLY A 56 15.12 -1.67 -5.63
C GLY A 56 15.90 -2.61 -6.55
N MET A 57 15.34 -3.78 -6.86
CA MET A 57 15.92 -4.74 -7.81
C MET A 57 15.66 -4.34 -9.25
N ILE A 58 14.54 -3.64 -9.49
CA ILE A 58 14.22 -2.94 -10.74
C ILE A 58 14.42 -1.46 -10.47
N ASP A 59 15.40 -0.85 -11.13
CA ASP A 59 15.77 0.56 -10.99
C ASP A 59 15.73 1.35 -12.31
N ASN A 60 15.22 0.71 -13.36
CA ASN A 60 15.04 1.31 -14.68
C ASN A 60 13.68 0.94 -15.28
N TRP A 61 12.99 1.91 -15.86
CA TRP A 61 11.68 1.75 -16.48
C TRP A 61 11.67 0.82 -17.70
N LYS A 62 12.82 0.69 -18.41
CA LYS A 62 12.94 -0.27 -19.53
C LYS A 62 12.68 -1.72 -19.12
N ASP A 63 13.03 -2.08 -17.88
CA ASP A 63 12.83 -3.42 -17.35
C ASP A 63 11.34 -3.72 -17.09
N LEU A 64 10.52 -2.67 -17.14
CA LEU A 64 9.05 -2.71 -17.04
C LEU A 64 8.35 -2.50 -18.40
N GLY A 65 9.12 -2.47 -19.50
CA GLY A 65 8.60 -2.31 -20.86
C GLY A 65 8.30 -0.85 -21.26
N CYS A 66 8.87 0.13 -20.57
CA CYS A 66 8.79 1.56 -20.90
C CYS A 66 10.14 2.08 -21.43
N ASP A 67 10.25 3.40 -21.64
CA ASP A 67 11.48 4.00 -22.14
C ASP A 67 12.63 3.88 -21.12
N ASP A 68 13.88 3.94 -21.63
CA ASP A 68 15.09 3.90 -20.80
C ASP A 68 15.17 5.16 -19.92
N GLN A 69 14.68 5.02 -18.70
CA GLN A 69 14.66 6.06 -17.68
C GLN A 69 14.93 5.45 -16.31
N LYS A 70 15.70 6.15 -15.49
CA LYS A 70 15.93 5.74 -14.11
C LYS A 70 14.61 5.71 -13.33
N LEU A 71 14.38 4.61 -12.61
CA LEU A 71 13.26 4.47 -11.68
C LEU A 71 13.70 4.95 -10.29
N THR A 72 12.90 5.82 -9.67
CA THR A 72 13.13 6.29 -8.29
C THR A 72 12.01 5.78 -7.40
N TRP A 73 12.32 4.96 -6.41
CA TRP A 73 11.36 4.47 -5.43
C TRP A 73 10.99 5.57 -4.41
N ALA A 74 9.71 5.79 -4.18
CA ALA A 74 9.20 6.74 -3.18
C ALA A 74 8.47 5.98 -2.05
N HIS A 75 8.85 6.22 -0.80
CA HIS A 75 8.33 5.50 0.36
C HIS A 75 8.01 6.42 1.54
N ARG A 76 7.36 5.90 2.57
CA ARG A 76 7.11 6.65 3.81
C ARG A 76 8.39 6.78 4.63
N SER A 77 8.62 7.99 5.13
CA SER A 77 9.71 8.29 6.07
C SER A 77 9.26 8.25 7.54
N ASP A 78 7.96 8.15 7.78
CA ASP A 78 7.35 8.07 9.11
C ASP A 78 6.71 6.69 9.35
N GLY A 79 6.45 6.36 10.61
CA GLY A 79 5.71 5.15 10.97
C GLY A 79 4.28 5.20 10.44
N SER A 80 3.86 4.19 9.65
CA SER A 80 2.64 4.24 8.84
C SER A 80 1.86 2.93 8.84
N GLY A 81 0.54 3.02 9.07
CA GLY A 81 -0.38 1.91 8.83
C GLY A 81 -0.44 1.53 7.35
N THR A 82 -0.34 2.51 6.44
CA THR A 82 -0.26 2.26 4.99
C THR A 82 0.98 1.43 4.64
N THR A 83 2.16 1.74 5.23
CA THR A 83 3.38 0.93 5.07
C THR A 83 3.17 -0.48 5.62
N LYS A 84 2.51 -0.63 6.77
CA LYS A 84 2.23 -1.96 7.34
C LYS A 84 1.34 -2.79 6.42
N ALA A 85 0.26 -2.22 5.88
CA ALA A 85 -0.62 -2.91 4.95
C ALA A 85 0.10 -3.26 3.64
N PHE A 86 0.85 -2.31 3.07
CA PHE A 86 1.66 -2.51 1.87
C PHE A 86 2.67 -3.65 2.05
N THR A 87 3.47 -3.63 3.12
CA THR A 87 4.49 -4.65 3.37
C THR A 87 3.91 -6.03 3.67
N ASN A 88 2.72 -6.11 4.29
CA ASN A 88 1.99 -7.37 4.40
C ASN A 88 1.63 -7.96 3.02
N SER A 89 1.23 -7.10 2.08
CA SER A 89 0.92 -7.55 0.71
C SER A 89 2.18 -7.96 -0.05
N MET A 90 3.28 -7.22 0.06
CA MET A 90 4.55 -7.60 -0.57
C MET A 90 5.04 -8.97 -0.09
N GLU A 91 4.95 -9.25 1.22
CA GLU A 91 5.29 -10.55 1.80
C GLU A 91 4.39 -11.69 1.27
N ALA A 92 3.09 -11.38 1.06
CA ALA A 92 2.14 -12.35 0.51
C ALA A 92 2.28 -12.55 -1.02
N PHE A 93 2.87 -11.58 -1.73
CA PHE A 93 3.05 -11.63 -3.18
C PHE A 93 4.22 -12.50 -3.61
N SER A 94 5.34 -12.43 -2.89
CA SER A 94 6.54 -13.16 -3.30
C SER A 94 7.49 -13.43 -2.13
N PRO A 95 8.12 -14.62 -2.10
CA PRO A 95 9.20 -14.94 -1.16
C PRO A 95 10.47 -14.08 -1.39
N THR A 96 10.57 -13.37 -2.51
CA THR A 96 11.64 -12.40 -2.77
C THR A 96 11.60 -11.25 -1.76
N TRP A 97 10.43 -10.95 -1.15
CA TRP A 97 10.31 -9.92 -0.14
C TRP A 97 11.01 -10.31 1.16
N THR A 98 12.12 -9.63 1.48
CA THR A 98 12.96 -9.93 2.66
C THR A 98 13.04 -8.79 3.69
N LEU A 99 12.37 -7.65 3.43
CA LEU A 99 12.41 -6.49 4.34
C LEU A 99 11.51 -6.66 5.57
N GLY A 100 10.73 -7.75 5.64
CA GLY A 100 9.75 -7.99 6.69
C GLY A 100 8.53 -7.06 6.60
N THR A 101 7.68 -7.10 7.62
CA THR A 101 6.43 -6.33 7.66
C THR A 101 6.39 -5.39 8.85
N GLY A 102 6.06 -4.12 8.64
CA GLY A 102 6.05 -3.14 9.72
C GLY A 102 5.48 -1.79 9.33
N LYS A 103 5.26 -0.93 10.34
CA LYS A 103 4.93 0.48 10.12
C LYS A 103 6.13 1.25 9.57
N SER A 104 7.32 0.68 9.71
CA SER A 104 8.58 1.15 9.15
C SER A 104 9.43 -0.07 8.81
N VAL A 105 10.13 -0.03 7.68
CA VAL A 105 11.08 -1.04 7.21
C VAL A 105 12.35 -0.34 6.71
N ALA A 106 13.46 -1.06 6.67
CA ALA A 106 14.73 -0.52 6.14
C ALA A 106 14.74 -0.63 4.61
N TRP A 107 14.23 0.40 3.94
CA TRP A 107 14.22 0.45 2.47
C TRP A 107 15.65 0.46 1.92
N PRO A 108 15.98 -0.39 0.94
CA PRO A 108 17.35 -0.48 0.41
C PRO A 108 17.74 0.76 -0.42
N ALA A 109 16.75 1.43 -1.01
CA ALA A 109 16.92 2.63 -1.82
C ALA A 109 15.63 3.46 -1.82
N GLY A 110 15.69 4.66 -2.38
CA GLY A 110 14.53 5.51 -2.62
C GLY A 110 14.56 6.83 -1.84
N VAL A 111 13.46 7.56 -1.94
CA VAL A 111 13.26 8.88 -1.33
C VAL A 111 12.08 8.81 -0.36
N GLY A 112 12.30 9.20 0.88
CA GLY A 112 11.29 9.21 1.92
C GLY A 112 10.41 10.45 1.91
N GLY A 113 9.08 10.25 1.95
CA GLY A 113 8.08 11.31 2.11
C GLY A 113 7.27 11.15 3.40
N LYS A 114 7.02 12.24 4.13
CA LYS A 114 6.20 12.21 5.34
C LYS A 114 4.71 12.17 4.99
N GLY A 115 4.01 11.15 5.47
CA GLY A 115 2.59 10.92 5.13
C GLY A 115 2.40 10.51 3.66
N ASN A 116 1.16 10.16 3.30
CA ASN A 116 0.80 9.94 1.89
C ASN A 116 1.06 11.20 1.04
N ALA A 117 0.80 12.38 1.60
CA ALA A 117 1.04 13.65 0.91
C ALA A 117 2.51 13.87 0.57
N GLY A 118 3.44 13.52 1.49
CA GLY A 118 4.88 13.62 1.23
C GLY A 118 5.33 12.64 0.15
N VAL A 119 4.86 11.39 0.18
CA VAL A 119 5.18 10.42 -0.89
C VAL A 119 4.61 10.88 -2.24
N ALA A 120 3.36 11.34 -2.27
CA ALA A 120 2.76 11.90 -3.48
C ALA A 120 3.54 13.12 -4.00
N GLY A 121 4.05 13.97 -3.09
CA GLY A 121 4.93 15.09 -3.45
C GLY A 121 6.24 14.63 -4.10
N VAL A 122 6.89 13.59 -3.56
CA VAL A 122 8.10 13.00 -4.18
C VAL A 122 7.78 12.49 -5.57
N ILE A 123 6.68 11.71 -5.73
CA ILE A 123 6.28 11.16 -7.04
C ILE A 123 5.99 12.29 -8.04
N SER A 124 5.18 13.26 -7.64
CA SER A 124 4.75 14.35 -8.52
C SER A 124 5.91 15.20 -9.03
N ASN A 125 6.92 15.45 -8.18
CA ASN A 125 8.04 16.35 -8.49
C ASN A 125 9.26 15.64 -9.08
N THR A 126 9.24 14.30 -9.19
CA THR A 126 10.37 13.53 -9.71
C THR A 126 9.93 12.68 -10.91
N PRO A 127 10.25 13.10 -12.15
CA PRO A 127 10.04 12.27 -13.33
C PRO A 127 10.70 10.89 -13.16
N GLY A 128 9.96 9.82 -13.46
CA GLY A 128 10.42 8.45 -13.26
C GLY A 128 10.27 7.94 -11.81
N ALA A 129 9.66 8.70 -10.91
CA ALA A 129 9.36 8.19 -9.58
C ALA A 129 8.11 7.29 -9.58
N ILE A 130 8.17 6.24 -8.75
CA ILE A 130 7.08 5.33 -8.42
C ILE A 130 7.08 5.06 -6.92
N GLY A 131 5.91 4.90 -6.32
CA GLY A 131 5.80 4.61 -4.89
C GLY A 131 4.40 4.15 -4.52
N TYR A 132 4.17 3.88 -3.24
CA TYR A 132 2.86 3.48 -2.74
C TYR A 132 2.16 4.63 -2.01
N VAL A 133 0.91 4.85 -2.36
CA VAL A 133 0.03 5.87 -1.76
C VAL A 133 -1.40 5.37 -1.67
N ASN A 134 -2.19 5.93 -0.77
CA ASN A 134 -3.63 5.71 -0.82
C ASN A 134 -4.19 6.24 -2.16
N GLN A 135 -5.17 5.54 -2.72
CA GLN A 135 -5.80 5.86 -4.01
C GLN A 135 -6.21 7.33 -4.15
N SER A 136 -6.64 7.98 -3.07
CA SER A 136 -7.06 9.39 -3.09
C SER A 136 -5.94 10.37 -3.48
N TYR A 137 -4.69 9.94 -3.47
CA TYR A 137 -3.53 10.72 -3.91
C TYR A 137 -3.15 10.51 -5.38
N ILE A 138 -3.85 9.62 -6.10
CA ILE A 138 -3.69 9.46 -7.55
C ILE A 138 -4.43 10.61 -8.23
N ARG A 139 -3.68 11.66 -8.51
CA ARG A 139 -4.20 12.91 -9.11
C ARG A 139 -3.09 13.72 -9.76
N GLY A 140 -3.47 14.69 -10.61
CA GLY A 140 -2.51 15.52 -11.35
C GLY A 140 -1.70 14.67 -12.32
N ASN A 141 -0.38 14.70 -12.20
CA ASN A 141 0.55 13.92 -13.00
C ASN A 141 0.90 12.55 -12.39
N ILE A 142 0.25 12.17 -11.28
CA ILE A 142 0.42 10.83 -10.68
C ILE A 142 -0.61 9.89 -11.31
N VAL A 143 -0.12 8.84 -11.96
CA VAL A 143 -0.92 7.79 -12.57
C VAL A 143 -0.82 6.52 -11.73
N ALA A 144 -1.88 5.71 -11.69
CA ALA A 144 -1.84 4.41 -11.01
C ALA A 144 -1.42 3.31 -11.98
N ALA A 145 -0.48 2.47 -11.57
CA ALA A 145 -0.19 1.21 -12.23
C ALA A 145 -1.36 0.23 -12.12
N ALA A 146 -1.57 -0.58 -13.15
CA ALA A 146 -2.41 -1.77 -13.01
C ALA A 146 -1.59 -2.87 -12.32
N LEU A 147 -2.15 -3.46 -11.27
CA LEU A 147 -1.49 -4.49 -10.47
C LEU A 147 -2.20 -5.83 -10.66
N GLN A 148 -1.42 -6.89 -10.89
CA GLN A 148 -1.94 -8.23 -11.09
C GLN A 148 -2.47 -8.82 -9.78
N ASN A 149 -3.70 -9.33 -9.81
CA ASN A 149 -4.27 -10.10 -8.70
C ASN A 149 -3.98 -11.61 -8.83
N LEU A 150 -4.43 -12.41 -7.86
CA LEU A 150 -4.24 -13.88 -7.87
C LEU A 150 -4.97 -14.59 -9.03
N ASN A 151 -5.95 -13.94 -9.65
CA ASN A 151 -6.66 -14.48 -10.82
C ASN A 151 -5.98 -14.12 -12.16
N GLY A 152 -4.81 -13.46 -12.12
CA GLY A 152 -4.10 -13.01 -13.32
C GLY A 152 -4.63 -11.71 -13.94
N GLU A 153 -5.64 -11.08 -13.33
CA GLU A 153 -6.24 -9.85 -13.81
C GLU A 153 -5.37 -8.64 -13.43
N PHE A 154 -5.10 -7.75 -14.40
CA PHE A 154 -4.43 -6.47 -14.14
C PHE A 154 -5.47 -5.39 -13.84
N LEU A 155 -5.51 -4.93 -12.60
CA LEU A 155 -6.52 -4.00 -12.11
C LEU A 155 -5.90 -2.67 -11.69
N LYS A 156 -6.51 -1.56 -12.10
CA LYS A 156 -6.25 -0.23 -11.53
C LYS A 156 -7.04 -0.08 -10.23
N PRO A 157 -6.54 0.70 -9.26
CA PRO A 157 -7.27 0.94 -8.01
C PRO A 157 -8.60 1.65 -8.31
N SER A 158 -9.67 1.13 -7.73
CA SER A 158 -11.02 1.71 -7.81
C SER A 158 -11.80 1.41 -6.55
N VAL A 159 -12.89 2.14 -6.33
CA VAL A 159 -13.80 1.89 -5.21
C VAL A 159 -14.39 0.49 -5.30
N GLU A 160 -14.79 0.06 -6.50
CA GLU A 160 -15.38 -1.26 -6.73
C GLU A 160 -14.37 -2.39 -6.46
N ALA A 161 -13.17 -2.32 -7.05
CA ALA A 161 -12.12 -3.33 -6.84
C ALA A 161 -11.63 -3.36 -5.39
N GLY A 162 -11.61 -2.20 -4.72
CA GLY A 162 -11.34 -2.08 -3.29
C GLY A 162 -12.42 -2.75 -2.44
N ALA A 163 -13.69 -2.50 -2.71
CA ALA A 163 -14.80 -3.13 -1.99
C ALA A 163 -14.76 -4.67 -2.09
N LYS A 164 -14.47 -5.21 -3.28
CA LYS A 164 -14.29 -6.66 -3.47
C LYS A 164 -13.14 -7.21 -2.62
N ALA A 165 -12.04 -6.48 -2.51
CA ALA A 165 -10.90 -6.86 -1.67
C ALA A 165 -11.24 -6.83 -0.18
N LEU A 166 -11.97 -5.81 0.27
CA LEU A 166 -12.36 -5.63 1.67
C LEU A 166 -13.39 -6.66 2.13
N ASN A 167 -14.30 -7.11 1.25
CA ASN A 167 -15.29 -8.14 1.57
C ASN A 167 -14.65 -9.48 1.98
N GLY A 168 -13.40 -9.75 1.62
CA GLY A 168 -12.65 -10.92 2.05
C GLY A 168 -11.97 -10.78 3.43
N ILE A 169 -12.15 -9.65 4.13
CA ILE A 169 -11.55 -9.43 5.44
C ILE A 169 -12.47 -9.99 6.53
N THR A 170 -11.98 -10.99 7.24
CA THR A 170 -12.64 -11.49 8.46
C THR A 170 -12.12 -10.70 9.67
N LEU A 171 -13.04 -10.13 10.44
CA LEU A 171 -12.71 -9.41 11.68
C LEU A 171 -12.73 -10.35 12.88
N ASP A 172 -11.75 -10.20 13.76
CA ASP A 172 -11.71 -10.90 15.04
C ASP A 172 -12.61 -10.20 16.10
N LYS A 173 -12.61 -10.73 17.34
CA LYS A 173 -13.38 -10.18 18.47
C LYS A 173 -13.01 -8.75 18.85
N ASN A 174 -11.84 -8.27 18.43
CA ASN A 174 -11.39 -6.87 18.61
C ASN A 174 -11.62 -6.04 17.36
N LEU A 175 -12.42 -6.54 16.42
CA LEU A 175 -12.69 -5.90 15.13
C LEU A 175 -11.41 -5.64 14.30
N ALA A 176 -10.36 -6.41 14.53
CA ALA A 176 -9.13 -6.39 13.74
C ALA A 176 -9.19 -7.42 12.62
N GLY A 177 -8.68 -7.09 11.45
CA GLY A 177 -8.62 -8.01 10.32
C GLY A 177 -7.75 -7.47 9.19
N LYS A 178 -7.28 -8.38 8.35
CA LYS A 178 -6.51 -8.05 7.13
C LYS A 178 -6.68 -9.14 6.08
N ASN A 179 -6.54 -8.77 4.83
CA ASN A 179 -6.42 -9.70 3.71
C ASN A 179 -5.31 -9.19 2.78
N PRO A 180 -4.06 -9.65 2.97
CA PRO A 180 -2.89 -9.08 2.28
C PRO A 180 -2.81 -9.43 0.79
N ASN A 181 -3.56 -10.44 0.32
CA ASN A 181 -3.64 -10.82 -1.10
C ASN A 181 -5.02 -11.45 -1.38
N PRO A 182 -6.04 -10.64 -1.68
CA PRO A 182 -7.40 -11.10 -1.88
C PRO A 182 -7.52 -12.08 -3.05
N THR A 183 -8.33 -13.14 -2.87
CA THR A 183 -8.57 -14.19 -3.87
C THR A 183 -9.80 -13.93 -4.74
N ALA A 184 -10.64 -12.97 -4.39
CA ALA A 184 -11.87 -12.68 -5.13
C ALA A 184 -11.55 -12.10 -6.52
N ALA A 185 -12.27 -12.55 -7.55
CA ALA A 185 -12.17 -12.01 -8.90
C ALA A 185 -12.51 -10.52 -8.92
N GLY A 186 -11.73 -9.72 -9.64
CA GLY A 186 -11.86 -8.28 -9.70
C GLY A 186 -11.50 -7.55 -8.41
N ALA A 187 -10.94 -8.22 -7.40
CA ALA A 187 -10.43 -7.58 -6.20
C ALA A 187 -9.04 -6.98 -6.45
N TYR A 188 -8.86 -5.70 -6.03
CA TYR A 188 -7.55 -5.05 -6.08
C TYR A 188 -6.61 -5.67 -5.05
N PRO A 189 -5.34 -5.99 -5.39
CA PRO A 189 -4.48 -6.81 -4.53
C PRO A 189 -4.07 -6.18 -3.21
N ILE A 190 -4.04 -4.85 -3.10
CA ILE A 190 -3.62 -4.15 -1.89
C ILE A 190 -4.75 -3.26 -1.39
N ALA A 191 -5.46 -3.72 -0.36
CA ALA A 191 -6.52 -2.96 0.29
C ALA A 191 -6.35 -3.01 1.82
N SER A 192 -6.77 -1.96 2.49
CA SER A 192 -6.72 -1.85 3.93
C SER A 192 -7.96 -1.16 4.47
N LEU A 193 -8.36 -1.56 5.68
CA LEU A 193 -9.31 -0.82 6.49
C LEU A 193 -8.59 0.29 7.26
N THR A 194 -9.34 1.33 7.61
CA THR A 194 -8.94 2.35 8.58
C THR A 194 -9.86 2.25 9.78
N TRP A 195 -9.28 2.17 10.96
CA TRP A 195 -9.98 2.09 12.24
C TRP A 195 -9.99 3.43 12.94
N ILE A 196 -11.12 3.77 13.53
CA ILE A 196 -11.19 4.76 14.59
C ILE A 196 -10.85 4.06 15.92
N LEU A 197 -9.94 4.66 16.66
CA LEU A 197 -9.51 4.23 18.00
C LEU A 197 -10.11 5.20 19.00
N ALA A 198 -11.10 4.77 19.78
CA ALA A 198 -11.81 5.58 20.77
C ALA A 198 -11.61 5.03 22.20
N TYR A 199 -11.54 5.92 23.22
CA TYR A 199 -11.36 5.62 24.66
C TYR A 199 -11.99 6.67 25.55
#